data_ba994271a65684281f7bf6e142e74a76
#
_entry.id   ba994271a65684281f7bf6e142e74a76
#
_cell.length_a   1.000
_cell.length_b   1.000
_cell.length_c   1.000
_cell.angle_alpha   90.00
_cell.angle_beta   90.00
_cell.angle_gamma   90.00
#
_symmetry.space_group_name_H-M   'P 1'
#
loop_
_entity.id
_entity.type
_entity.pdbx_description
1 polymer ?
#
loop_
_entity_poly.entity_id
_entity_poly.type
_entity_poly.pdbx_seq_one_letter_code
_entity_poly.pdbx_strand_id
1 'polypeptide(L)'
;MTDSRTYNLEELAIAMCPEDPRRILPPVRENHRSILDIGGGAGQTLIALDLGGRSLVVSVDLDFEALSLGKELSEGIDFVCARGESLPFKDHSFDMVICRVAIPYMHISKALTEMGRVLRPGGLLWATLHTFQMTAGELLRHLVGFEIRGAIYRLYILINGVALHYIGRQFRWPFSQGRYESCQSTKGITRSLHSAGFTEIRIQKNSFFIVTAEKTYNNKLQDGY
;
A
#
# COMPACT_ATOMS: atom_id res chain seq x y z
N MET A 1 -20.25 -9.59 -7.49
CA MET A 1 -19.26 -8.99 -6.58
C MET A 1 -19.03 -10.02 -5.49
N THR A 2 -17.81 -10.46 -5.29
CA THR A 2 -17.45 -11.34 -4.18
C THR A 2 -17.69 -10.56 -2.88
N ASP A 3 -18.31 -11.18 -1.89
CA ASP A 3 -18.51 -10.63 -0.56
C ASP A 3 -17.15 -10.31 0.10
N SER A 4 -17.06 -9.21 0.85
CA SER A 4 -15.82 -8.76 1.50
C SER A 4 -15.19 -9.87 2.35
N ARG A 5 -16.01 -10.61 3.10
CA ARG A 5 -15.56 -11.73 3.93
C ARG A 5 -14.91 -12.84 3.10
N THR A 6 -15.56 -13.27 2.01
CA THR A 6 -15.04 -14.31 1.10
C THR A 6 -13.72 -13.88 0.48
N TYR A 7 -13.63 -12.65 -0.03
CA TYR A 7 -12.38 -12.09 -0.58
C TYR A 7 -11.23 -12.12 0.42
N ASN A 8 -11.47 -11.65 1.66
CA ASN A 8 -10.43 -11.59 2.68
C ASN A 8 -9.97 -12.99 3.15
N LEU A 9 -10.87 -13.98 3.19
CA LEU A 9 -10.51 -15.36 3.50
C LEU A 9 -9.69 -16.01 2.38
N GLU A 10 -10.01 -15.75 1.11
CA GLU A 10 -9.21 -16.21 -0.04
C GLU A 10 -7.80 -15.59 -0.01
N GLU A 11 -7.68 -14.28 0.24
CA GLU A 11 -6.38 -13.60 0.38
C GLU A 11 -5.57 -14.13 1.57
N LEU A 12 -6.22 -14.49 2.69
CA LEU A 12 -5.57 -15.13 3.82
C LEU A 12 -5.05 -16.53 3.44
N ALA A 13 -5.85 -17.31 2.74
CA ALA A 13 -5.42 -18.63 2.27
C ALA A 13 -4.19 -18.55 1.35
N ILE A 14 -4.15 -17.55 0.45
CA ILE A 14 -2.98 -17.26 -0.39
C ILE A 14 -1.77 -16.90 0.48
N ALA A 15 -1.94 -16.00 1.45
CA ALA A 15 -0.86 -15.53 2.29
C ALA A 15 -0.27 -16.66 3.17
N MET A 16 -1.10 -17.60 3.58
CA MET A 16 -0.71 -18.77 4.41
C MET A 16 -0.11 -19.93 3.62
N CYS A 17 -0.29 -19.98 2.29
CA CYS A 17 0.20 -21.07 1.44
C CYS A 17 1.57 -20.73 0.85
N PRO A 18 2.70 -21.33 1.30
CA PRO A 18 4.04 -21.03 0.79
C PRO A 18 4.22 -21.28 -0.71
N GLU A 19 3.49 -22.23 -1.26
CA GLU A 19 3.56 -22.66 -2.67
C GLU A 19 2.69 -21.83 -3.60
N ASP A 20 1.80 -20.94 -3.08
CA ASP A 20 0.95 -20.11 -3.93
C ASP A 20 1.80 -19.02 -4.62
N PRO A 21 1.82 -18.97 -5.98
CA PRO A 21 2.63 -18.00 -6.73
C PRO A 21 2.20 -16.54 -6.51
N ARG A 22 1.02 -16.30 -5.94
CA ARG A 22 0.51 -14.96 -5.59
C ARG A 22 0.97 -14.52 -4.20
N ARG A 23 1.52 -15.46 -3.41
CA ARG A 23 2.00 -15.17 -2.06
C ARG A 23 3.17 -14.20 -2.11
N ILE A 24 3.01 -13.08 -1.41
CA ILE A 24 4.08 -12.09 -1.24
C ILE A 24 4.04 -11.54 0.18
N LEU A 25 5.13 -11.66 0.89
CA LEU A 25 5.31 -11.14 2.24
C LEU A 25 6.54 -10.21 2.31
N PRO A 26 6.47 -9.14 3.11
CA PRO A 26 7.61 -8.26 3.32
C PRO A 26 8.69 -8.92 4.19
N PRO A 27 9.98 -8.55 4.02
CA PRO A 27 11.07 -9.04 4.86
C PRO A 27 11.08 -8.30 6.20
N VAL A 28 10.38 -8.85 7.19
CA VAL A 28 10.37 -8.29 8.56
C VAL A 28 11.63 -8.72 9.30
N ARG A 29 12.31 -7.75 9.93
CA ARG A 29 13.51 -7.97 10.74
C ARG A 29 13.19 -7.97 12.23
N GLU A 30 14.08 -8.51 13.06
CA GLU A 30 13.89 -8.55 14.53
C GLU A 30 13.76 -7.16 15.16
N ASN A 31 14.44 -6.16 14.62
CA ASN A 31 14.38 -4.78 15.09
C ASN A 31 13.11 -4.04 14.69
N HIS A 32 12.28 -4.57 13.79
CA HIS A 32 10.97 -4.01 13.49
C HIS A 32 9.98 -4.41 14.60
N ARG A 33 9.93 -3.60 15.68
CA ARG A 33 9.11 -3.87 16.87
C ARG A 33 7.69 -3.34 16.75
N SER A 34 7.50 -2.29 15.96
CA SER A 34 6.21 -1.65 15.69
C SER A 34 5.96 -1.61 14.18
N ILE A 35 4.87 -2.28 13.76
CA ILE A 35 4.56 -2.54 12.35
C ILE A 35 3.14 -2.08 12.04
N LEU A 36 2.98 -1.33 10.96
CA LEU A 36 1.71 -0.85 10.45
C LEU A 36 1.47 -1.41 9.04
N ASP A 37 0.34 -2.06 8.81
CA ASP A 37 -0.13 -2.47 7.46
C ASP A 37 -1.29 -1.57 7.02
N ILE A 38 -1.12 -0.86 5.92
CA ILE A 38 -2.10 0.10 5.39
C ILE A 38 -2.80 -0.50 4.16
N GLY A 39 -4.13 -0.58 4.23
CA GLY A 39 -4.94 -1.35 3.30
C GLY A 39 -4.78 -2.85 3.57
N GLY A 40 -4.61 -3.21 4.86
CA GLY A 40 -4.32 -4.56 5.29
C GLY A 40 -5.56 -5.48 5.36
N GLY A 41 -6.76 -4.96 5.08
CA GLY A 41 -7.99 -5.74 5.12
C GLY A 41 -8.19 -6.44 6.47
N ALA A 42 -8.39 -7.75 6.45
CA ALA A 42 -8.48 -8.59 7.64
C ALA A 42 -7.11 -8.95 8.25
N GLY A 43 -6.04 -8.24 7.91
CA GLY A 43 -4.70 -8.47 8.46
C GLY A 43 -3.97 -9.67 7.86
N GLN A 44 -4.32 -10.12 6.67
CA GLN A 44 -3.80 -11.35 6.05
C GLN A 44 -2.27 -11.39 6.02
N THR A 45 -1.63 -10.26 5.64
CA THR A 45 -0.16 -10.15 5.62
C THR A 45 0.43 -10.29 7.02
N LEU A 46 -0.15 -9.62 8.01
CA LEU A 46 0.33 -9.62 9.39
C LEU A 46 0.13 -10.98 10.06
N ILE A 47 -1.02 -11.64 9.81
CA ILE A 47 -1.31 -13.00 10.30
C ILE A 47 -0.30 -13.99 9.70
N ALA A 48 -0.05 -13.93 8.40
CA ALA A 48 0.87 -14.85 7.72
C ALA A 48 2.35 -14.63 8.11
N LEU A 49 2.69 -13.46 8.64
CA LEU A 49 4.04 -13.15 9.15
C LEU A 49 4.28 -13.68 10.57
N ASP A 50 3.22 -14.06 11.31
CA ASP A 50 3.30 -14.55 12.70
C ASP A 50 4.19 -13.66 13.58
N LEU A 51 3.77 -12.41 13.76
CA LEU A 51 4.57 -11.35 14.41
C LEU A 51 4.52 -11.41 15.94
N GLY A 52 4.43 -12.58 16.53
CA GLY A 52 4.43 -12.78 17.98
C GLY A 52 5.60 -12.09 18.67
N GLY A 53 5.36 -11.49 19.86
CA GLY A 53 6.38 -10.79 20.65
C GLY A 53 6.77 -9.40 20.15
N ARG A 54 6.09 -8.84 19.12
CA ARG A 54 6.22 -7.45 18.71
C ARG A 54 5.51 -6.53 19.69
N SER A 55 5.99 -5.27 19.77
CA SER A 55 5.43 -4.29 20.72
C SER A 55 4.11 -3.69 20.25
N LEU A 56 3.94 -3.58 18.92
CA LEU A 56 2.76 -2.98 18.31
C LEU A 56 2.60 -3.51 16.87
N VAL A 57 1.47 -4.12 16.57
CA VAL A 57 1.12 -4.61 15.22
C VAL A 57 -0.28 -4.10 14.88
N VAL A 58 -0.39 -3.29 13.83
CA VAL A 58 -1.63 -2.60 13.48
C VAL A 58 -1.98 -2.83 12.01
N SER A 59 -3.23 -3.18 11.74
CA SER A 59 -3.84 -3.18 10.41
C SER A 59 -4.79 -2.00 10.27
N VAL A 60 -4.64 -1.22 9.21
CA VAL A 60 -5.53 -0.09 8.86
C VAL A 60 -6.23 -0.38 7.55
N ASP A 61 -7.55 -0.26 7.52
CA ASP A 61 -8.34 -0.34 6.30
C ASP A 61 -9.57 0.56 6.38
N LEU A 62 -10.26 0.80 5.26
CA LEU A 62 -11.56 1.45 5.19
C LEU A 62 -12.73 0.47 5.26
N ASP A 63 -12.47 -0.79 4.96
CA ASP A 63 -13.46 -1.87 4.98
C ASP A 63 -13.67 -2.37 6.41
N PHE A 64 -14.75 -1.89 7.02
CA PHE A 64 -15.12 -2.27 8.40
C PHE A 64 -15.43 -3.77 8.53
N GLU A 65 -15.99 -4.42 7.50
CA GLU A 65 -16.27 -5.86 7.51
C GLU A 65 -14.97 -6.67 7.52
N ALA A 66 -13.98 -6.25 6.71
CA ALA A 66 -12.65 -6.85 6.73
C ALA A 66 -11.96 -6.70 8.08
N LEU A 67 -11.99 -5.50 8.68
CA LEU A 67 -11.41 -5.26 10.01
C LEU A 67 -12.11 -6.09 11.11
N SER A 68 -13.43 -6.25 11.02
CA SER A 68 -14.20 -7.08 11.95
C SER A 68 -13.82 -8.55 11.84
N LEU A 69 -13.68 -9.06 10.61
CA LEU A 69 -13.16 -10.40 10.35
C LEU A 69 -11.74 -10.58 10.91
N GLY A 70 -10.88 -9.59 10.72
CA GLY A 70 -9.52 -9.63 11.24
C GLY A 70 -9.47 -9.79 12.77
N LYS A 71 -10.34 -9.08 13.50
CA LYS A 71 -10.50 -9.22 14.96
C LYS A 71 -10.98 -10.61 15.39
N GLU A 72 -11.79 -11.28 14.56
CA GLU A 72 -12.19 -12.67 14.81
C GLU A 72 -11.02 -13.65 14.62
N LEU A 73 -10.09 -13.32 13.70
CA LEU A 73 -9.01 -14.20 13.27
C LEU A 73 -7.71 -14.04 14.08
N SER A 74 -7.47 -12.89 14.71
CA SER A 74 -6.23 -12.60 15.43
C SER A 74 -6.42 -11.66 16.61
N GLU A 75 -5.95 -12.08 17.79
CA GLU A 75 -5.93 -11.27 19.00
C GLU A 75 -4.66 -10.39 19.13
N GLY A 76 -3.62 -10.68 18.35
CA GLY A 76 -2.32 -10.00 18.41
C GLY A 76 -2.17 -8.80 17.48
N ILE A 77 -3.24 -8.40 16.77
CA ILE A 77 -3.25 -7.31 15.81
C ILE A 77 -4.32 -6.30 16.19
N ASP A 78 -3.96 -5.03 16.27
CA ASP A 78 -4.90 -3.92 16.42
C ASP A 78 -5.49 -3.55 15.06
N PHE A 79 -6.82 -3.45 14.95
CA PHE A 79 -7.52 -3.12 13.73
C PHE A 79 -8.15 -1.73 13.83
N VAL A 80 -7.79 -0.82 12.90
CA VAL A 80 -8.18 0.59 12.91
C VAL A 80 -8.83 0.98 11.58
N CYS A 81 -10.06 1.51 11.64
CA CYS A 81 -10.73 2.03 10.46
C CYS A 81 -10.26 3.46 10.17
N ALA A 82 -9.39 3.63 9.16
CA ALA A 82 -8.86 4.93 8.76
C ALA A 82 -8.39 4.93 7.29
N ARG A 83 -8.21 6.15 6.75
CA ARG A 83 -7.64 6.35 5.41
C ARG A 83 -6.12 6.39 5.48
N GLY A 84 -5.44 5.80 4.49
CA GLY A 84 -3.98 5.90 4.37
C GLY A 84 -3.45 7.33 4.14
N GLU A 85 -4.33 8.24 3.68
CA GLU A 85 -4.03 9.68 3.53
C GLU A 85 -4.23 10.51 4.79
N SER A 86 -4.71 9.90 5.91
CA SER A 86 -4.94 10.56 7.21
C SER A 86 -4.95 9.51 8.31
N LEU A 87 -3.77 9.17 8.80
CA LEU A 87 -3.55 8.12 9.78
C LEU A 87 -3.70 8.65 11.21
N PRO A 88 -4.47 7.98 12.11
CA PRO A 88 -4.73 8.44 13.47
C PRO A 88 -3.58 8.08 14.43
N PHE A 89 -2.34 8.15 13.97
CA PHE A 89 -1.16 7.82 14.78
C PHE A 89 -0.25 9.04 14.92
N LYS A 90 0.52 9.06 16.01
CA LYS A 90 1.55 10.08 16.25
C LYS A 90 2.72 9.92 15.25
N ASP A 91 3.46 10.99 15.05
CA ASP A 91 4.70 10.96 14.30
C ASP A 91 5.68 9.94 14.90
N HIS A 92 6.45 9.28 14.05
CA HIS A 92 7.54 8.38 14.48
C HIS A 92 7.10 7.23 15.40
N SER A 93 5.92 6.65 15.14
CA SER A 93 5.33 5.55 15.93
C SER A 93 5.78 4.17 15.48
N PHE A 94 6.12 4.01 14.19
CA PHE A 94 6.38 2.71 13.59
C PHE A 94 7.80 2.55 13.06
N ASP A 95 8.34 1.33 13.18
CA ASP A 95 9.63 0.93 12.60
C ASP A 95 9.46 0.49 11.14
N MET A 96 8.29 -0.05 10.82
CA MET A 96 7.97 -0.53 9.48
C MET A 96 6.53 -0.19 9.10
N VAL A 97 6.34 0.27 7.86
CA VAL A 97 5.05 0.41 7.20
C VAL A 97 4.99 -0.54 6.02
N ILE A 98 3.94 -1.33 5.98
CA ILE A 98 3.58 -2.24 4.89
C ILE A 98 2.41 -1.62 4.14
N CYS A 99 2.38 -1.73 2.82
CA CYS A 99 1.22 -1.36 2.00
C CYS A 99 1.13 -2.28 0.79
N ARG A 100 0.47 -3.42 0.95
CA ARG A 100 0.31 -4.41 -0.11
C ARG A 100 -0.86 -4.03 -1.01
N VAL A 101 -0.56 -3.63 -2.25
CA VAL A 101 -1.54 -3.33 -3.33
C VAL A 101 -2.51 -2.16 -3.06
N ALA A 102 -2.40 -1.43 -1.96
CA ALA A 102 -3.36 -0.38 -1.61
C ALA A 102 -2.97 1.04 -2.10
N ILE A 103 -1.67 1.35 -2.22
CA ILE A 103 -1.19 2.66 -2.73
C ILE A 103 -1.83 3.08 -4.06
N PRO A 104 -2.02 2.18 -5.06
CA PRO A 104 -2.66 2.55 -6.32
C PRO A 104 -4.04 3.20 -6.18
N TYR A 105 -4.77 2.88 -5.13
CA TYR A 105 -6.15 3.35 -4.85
C TYR A 105 -6.21 4.61 -4.00
N MET A 106 -5.06 5.15 -3.59
CA MET A 106 -4.94 6.33 -2.72
C MET A 106 -4.51 7.57 -3.50
N HIS A 107 -4.66 8.74 -2.88
CA HIS A 107 -3.93 9.93 -3.30
C HIS A 107 -2.46 9.77 -2.90
N ILE A 108 -1.63 9.28 -3.81
CA ILE A 108 -0.27 8.79 -3.56
C ILE A 108 0.57 9.79 -2.76
N SER A 109 0.59 11.06 -3.16
CA SER A 109 1.39 12.08 -2.45
C SER A 109 0.98 12.20 -0.98
N LYS A 110 -0.32 12.27 -0.67
CA LYS A 110 -0.82 12.37 0.71
C LYS A 110 -0.53 11.10 1.50
N ALA A 111 -0.80 9.93 0.90
CA ALA A 111 -0.58 8.65 1.55
C ALA A 111 0.90 8.44 1.89
N LEU A 112 1.82 8.71 0.95
CA LEU A 112 3.25 8.61 1.20
C LEU A 112 3.75 9.61 2.25
N THR A 113 3.19 10.84 2.27
CA THR A 113 3.50 11.82 3.32
C THR A 113 3.09 11.31 4.70
N GLU A 114 1.89 10.74 4.83
CA GLU A 114 1.42 10.16 6.08
C GLU A 114 2.23 8.92 6.49
N MET A 115 2.54 8.01 5.54
CA MET A 115 3.43 6.88 5.78
C MET A 115 4.81 7.34 6.29
N GLY A 116 5.37 8.39 5.67
CA GLY A 116 6.63 8.99 6.11
C GLY A 116 6.52 9.68 7.47
N ARG A 117 5.38 10.31 7.79
CA ARG A 117 5.14 10.95 9.09
C ARG A 117 5.12 9.94 10.24
N VAL A 118 4.40 8.84 10.07
CA VAL A 118 4.27 7.82 11.12
C VAL A 118 5.49 6.92 11.26
N LEU A 119 6.35 6.83 10.24
CA LEU A 119 7.61 6.10 10.30
C LEU A 119 8.64 6.85 11.14
N ARG A 120 9.37 6.11 11.97
CA ARG A 120 10.59 6.62 12.64
C ARG A 120 11.66 6.97 11.62
N PRO A 121 12.57 7.90 11.90
CA PRO A 121 13.78 8.08 11.10
C PRO A 121 14.52 6.75 10.93
N GLY A 122 14.87 6.39 9.69
CA GLY A 122 15.43 5.08 9.34
C GLY A 122 14.41 3.94 9.27
N GLY A 123 13.13 4.19 9.54
CA GLY A 123 12.06 3.20 9.40
C GLY A 123 11.82 2.82 7.95
N LEU A 124 11.38 1.58 7.74
CA LEU A 124 11.23 0.95 6.43
C LEU A 124 9.79 1.05 5.91
N LEU A 125 9.61 1.57 4.71
CA LEU A 125 8.43 1.36 3.88
C LEU A 125 8.65 0.16 2.96
N TRP A 126 7.69 -0.76 2.93
CA TRP A 126 7.59 -1.81 1.93
C TRP A 126 6.21 -1.78 1.29
N ALA A 127 6.15 -1.74 -0.04
CA ALA A 127 4.87 -1.69 -0.75
C ALA A 127 4.91 -2.45 -2.06
N THR A 128 3.73 -2.93 -2.50
CA THR A 128 3.52 -3.45 -3.85
C THR A 128 2.60 -2.54 -4.65
N LEU A 129 2.84 -2.49 -5.95
CA LEU A 129 2.25 -1.52 -6.87
C LEU A 129 1.67 -2.19 -8.12
N HIS A 130 0.76 -1.48 -8.81
CA HIS A 130 0.25 -1.87 -10.11
C HIS A 130 1.10 -1.34 -11.25
N THR A 131 1.40 -2.20 -12.21
CA THR A 131 2.18 -1.83 -13.39
C THR A 131 1.30 -1.30 -14.52
N PHE A 132 1.88 -0.51 -15.44
CA PHE A 132 1.23 -0.11 -16.68
C PHE A 132 0.81 -1.31 -17.54
N GLN A 133 1.66 -2.32 -17.60
CA GLN A 133 1.42 -3.52 -18.41
C GLN A 133 0.18 -4.29 -17.94
N MET A 134 -0.01 -4.44 -16.64
CA MET A 134 -1.19 -5.05 -16.05
C MET A 134 -2.45 -4.29 -16.45
N THR A 135 -2.46 -2.97 -16.25
CA THR A 135 -3.62 -2.12 -16.56
C THR A 135 -3.91 -2.07 -18.06
N ALA A 136 -2.89 -2.03 -18.92
CA ALA A 136 -3.05 -2.07 -20.36
C ALA A 136 -3.65 -3.41 -20.85
N GLY A 137 -3.21 -4.53 -20.25
CA GLY A 137 -3.79 -5.84 -20.53
C GLY A 137 -5.27 -5.95 -20.15
N GLU A 138 -5.65 -5.35 -19.01
CA GLU A 138 -7.04 -5.27 -18.60
C GLU A 138 -7.88 -4.37 -19.51
N LEU A 139 -7.32 -3.22 -19.96
CA LEU A 139 -7.97 -2.37 -20.95
C LEU A 139 -8.29 -3.13 -22.24
N LEU A 140 -7.29 -3.86 -22.75
CA LEU A 140 -7.48 -4.68 -23.97
C LEU A 140 -8.57 -5.74 -23.78
N ARG A 141 -8.61 -6.40 -22.63
CA ARG A 141 -9.64 -7.39 -22.30
C ARG A 141 -11.04 -6.78 -22.32
N HIS A 142 -11.22 -5.62 -21.68
CA HIS A 142 -12.51 -4.89 -21.70
C HIS A 142 -12.91 -4.43 -23.10
N LEU A 143 -11.95 -3.99 -23.93
CA LEU A 143 -12.23 -3.60 -25.33
C LEU A 143 -12.68 -4.80 -26.16
N VAL A 144 -12.01 -5.95 -26.05
CA VAL A 144 -12.39 -7.18 -26.75
C VAL A 144 -13.74 -7.71 -26.27
N GLY A 145 -14.04 -7.58 -24.97
CA GLY A 145 -15.32 -7.96 -24.36
C GLY A 145 -16.45 -6.96 -24.58
N PHE A 146 -16.23 -5.86 -25.33
CA PHE A 146 -17.20 -4.77 -25.52
C PHE A 146 -17.69 -4.14 -24.20
N GLU A 147 -16.91 -4.20 -23.14
CA GLU A 147 -17.22 -3.64 -21.83
C GLU A 147 -16.78 -2.16 -21.72
N ILE A 148 -17.54 -1.28 -22.38
CA ILE A 148 -17.19 0.15 -22.56
C ILE A 148 -16.91 0.85 -21.23
N ARG A 149 -17.72 0.60 -20.18
CA ARG A 149 -17.52 1.23 -18.86
C ARG A 149 -16.19 0.81 -18.23
N GLY A 150 -15.86 -0.47 -18.32
CA GLY A 150 -14.57 -1.01 -17.84
C GLY A 150 -13.39 -0.42 -18.61
N ALA A 151 -13.50 -0.34 -19.95
CA ALA A 151 -12.47 0.24 -20.80
C ALA A 151 -12.20 1.74 -20.47
N ILE A 152 -13.27 2.55 -20.30
CA ILE A 152 -13.15 3.97 -19.91
C ILE A 152 -12.45 4.09 -18.54
N TYR A 153 -12.80 3.24 -17.60
CA TYR A 153 -12.17 3.26 -16.28
C TYR A 153 -10.68 2.89 -16.34
N ARG A 154 -10.30 1.86 -17.11
CA ARG A 154 -8.88 1.49 -17.30
C ARG A 154 -8.09 2.58 -18.04
N LEU A 155 -8.72 3.26 -19.00
CA LEU A 155 -8.11 4.42 -19.67
C LEU A 155 -7.82 5.56 -18.67
N TYR A 156 -8.75 5.85 -17.76
CA TYR A 156 -8.53 6.81 -16.69
C TYR A 156 -7.31 6.43 -15.80
N ILE A 157 -7.19 5.15 -15.42
CA ILE A 157 -6.05 4.67 -14.61
C ILE A 157 -4.72 4.89 -15.35
N LEU A 158 -4.68 4.59 -16.66
CA LEU A 158 -3.50 4.83 -17.51
C LEU A 158 -3.16 6.32 -17.61
N ILE A 159 -4.14 7.19 -17.83
CA ILE A 159 -3.96 8.64 -17.88
C ILE A 159 -3.39 9.15 -16.56
N ASN A 160 -3.92 8.68 -15.42
CA ASN A 160 -3.38 9.01 -14.11
C ASN A 160 -1.94 8.53 -13.93
N GLY A 161 -1.62 7.32 -14.39
CA GLY A 161 -0.27 6.79 -14.36
C GLY A 161 0.71 7.63 -15.17
N VAL A 162 0.30 8.08 -16.38
CA VAL A 162 1.08 8.99 -17.23
C VAL A 162 1.27 10.35 -16.54
N ALA A 163 0.20 10.92 -15.98
CA ALA A 163 0.27 12.19 -15.27
C ALA A 163 1.19 12.11 -14.04
N LEU A 164 1.12 11.01 -13.28
CA LEU A 164 2.02 10.76 -12.16
C LEU A 164 3.48 10.63 -12.63
N HIS A 165 3.72 9.97 -13.77
CA HIS A 165 5.06 9.81 -14.35
C HIS A 165 5.68 11.14 -14.76
N TYR A 166 4.95 12.01 -15.49
CA TYR A 166 5.51 13.23 -16.07
C TYR A 166 5.40 14.45 -15.17
N ILE A 167 4.27 14.64 -14.51
CA ILE A 167 3.97 15.85 -13.73
C ILE A 167 3.77 15.63 -12.24
N GLY A 168 3.79 14.37 -11.76
CA GLY A 168 3.66 14.03 -10.34
C GLY A 168 2.25 14.27 -9.76
N ARG A 169 1.23 14.35 -10.61
CA ARG A 169 -0.16 14.62 -10.19
C ARG A 169 -1.08 13.47 -10.52
N GLN A 170 -2.17 13.33 -9.74
CA GLN A 170 -3.28 12.42 -9.97
C GLN A 170 -4.58 13.21 -10.05
N PHE A 171 -5.51 12.71 -10.86
CA PHE A 171 -6.85 13.26 -11.00
C PHE A 171 -7.87 12.33 -10.35
N ARG A 172 -8.91 12.91 -9.76
CA ARG A 172 -10.05 12.16 -9.24
C ARG A 172 -10.85 11.52 -10.35
N TRP A 173 -11.39 10.32 -10.10
CA TRP A 173 -12.42 9.77 -10.95
C TRP A 173 -13.70 10.61 -10.83
N PRO A 174 -14.22 11.21 -11.92
CA PRO A 174 -15.32 12.16 -11.83
C PRO A 174 -16.67 11.55 -11.40
N PHE A 175 -16.82 10.23 -11.55
CA PHE A 175 -18.06 9.51 -11.26
C PHE A 175 -18.03 8.74 -9.92
N SER A 176 -17.09 9.04 -9.03
CA SER A 176 -17.04 8.45 -7.71
C SER A 176 -16.78 9.48 -6.62
N GLN A 177 -17.23 9.21 -5.39
CA GLN A 177 -17.05 10.07 -4.22
C GLN A 177 -15.58 10.11 -3.77
N GLY A 178 -14.71 10.69 -4.59
CA GLY A 178 -13.32 10.98 -4.20
C GLY A 178 -12.32 9.85 -4.43
N ARG A 179 -12.63 8.88 -5.27
CA ARG A 179 -11.75 7.76 -5.58
C ARG A 179 -10.60 8.18 -6.47
N TYR A 180 -9.40 7.79 -6.10
CA TYR A 180 -8.21 7.83 -6.94
C TYR A 180 -7.87 6.41 -7.36
N GLU A 181 -7.36 6.24 -8.57
CA GLU A 181 -6.66 5.01 -8.97
C GLU A 181 -5.64 5.35 -10.05
N SER A 182 -4.48 4.74 -9.98
CA SER A 182 -3.42 4.93 -10.97
C SER A 182 -2.50 3.70 -11.02
N CYS A 183 -1.94 3.42 -12.18
CA CYS A 183 -0.79 2.54 -12.29
C CYS A 183 0.50 3.33 -12.07
N GLN A 184 1.57 2.65 -11.64
CA GLN A 184 2.81 3.30 -11.28
C GLN A 184 3.93 2.94 -12.25
N SER A 185 4.77 3.95 -12.51
CA SER A 185 6.07 3.78 -13.14
C SER A 185 7.18 3.92 -12.11
N THR A 186 8.34 3.34 -12.39
CA THR A 186 9.54 3.53 -11.56
C THR A 186 9.81 5.01 -11.29
N LYS A 187 9.86 5.83 -12.34
CA LYS A 187 10.14 7.27 -12.23
C LYS A 187 9.08 8.02 -11.40
N GLY A 188 7.79 7.73 -11.63
CA GLY A 188 6.69 8.38 -10.92
C GLY A 188 6.71 8.08 -9.42
N ILE A 189 6.83 6.81 -9.05
CA ILE A 189 6.85 6.43 -7.64
C ILE A 189 8.11 6.88 -6.92
N THR A 190 9.29 6.80 -7.57
CA THR A 190 10.55 7.31 -7.00
C THR A 190 10.47 8.80 -6.70
N ARG A 191 9.93 9.61 -7.63
CA ARG A 191 9.71 11.04 -7.38
C ARG A 191 8.78 11.29 -6.19
N SER A 192 7.67 10.56 -6.12
CA SER A 192 6.68 10.72 -5.04
C SER A 192 7.28 10.33 -3.69
N LEU A 193 8.10 9.29 -3.63
CA LEU A 193 8.81 8.87 -2.42
C LEU A 193 9.83 9.93 -1.98
N HIS A 194 10.68 10.43 -2.87
CA HIS A 194 11.61 11.51 -2.53
C HIS A 194 10.87 12.75 -2.01
N SER A 195 9.77 13.13 -2.65
CA SER A 195 8.95 14.28 -2.21
C SER A 195 8.32 14.07 -0.83
N ALA A 196 8.10 12.82 -0.42
CA ALA A 196 7.59 12.45 0.91
C ALA A 196 8.71 12.22 1.96
N GLY A 197 9.98 12.48 1.59
CA GLY A 197 11.14 12.37 2.49
C GLY A 197 11.62 10.94 2.69
N PHE A 198 11.58 10.13 1.63
CA PHE A 198 12.17 8.80 1.61
C PHE A 198 13.48 8.79 0.82
N THR A 199 14.41 7.95 1.28
CA THR A 199 15.73 7.68 0.67
C THR A 199 15.91 6.17 0.51
N GLU A 200 17.07 5.72 0.06
CA GLU A 200 17.41 4.30 -0.14
C GLU A 200 16.32 3.52 -0.90
N ILE A 201 15.76 4.17 -1.93
CA ILE A 201 14.65 3.61 -2.70
C ILE A 201 15.16 2.45 -3.58
N ARG A 202 14.64 1.25 -3.34
CA ARG A 202 14.93 0.05 -4.13
C ARG A 202 13.65 -0.45 -4.79
N ILE A 203 13.74 -0.77 -6.06
CA ILE A 203 12.61 -1.22 -6.87
C ILE A 203 12.92 -2.57 -7.49
N GLN A 204 12.03 -3.53 -7.30
CA GLN A 204 12.07 -4.84 -7.91
C GLN A 204 10.85 -5.03 -8.81
N LYS A 205 11.07 -5.53 -10.03
CA LYS A 205 10.01 -5.79 -11.02
C LYS A 205 10.19 -7.18 -11.61
N ASN A 206 9.96 -8.18 -10.77
CA ASN A 206 9.94 -9.59 -11.21
C ASN A 206 8.48 -10.02 -11.41
N SER A 207 8.02 -11.00 -10.64
CA SER A 207 6.60 -11.39 -10.58
C SER A 207 5.72 -10.28 -9.97
N PHE A 208 6.29 -9.43 -9.11
CA PHE A 208 5.62 -8.31 -8.46
C PHE A 208 6.39 -7.01 -8.67
N PHE A 209 5.67 -5.89 -8.67
CA PHE A 209 6.28 -4.56 -8.60
C PHE A 209 6.40 -4.14 -7.14
N ILE A 210 7.56 -4.37 -6.54
CA ILE A 210 7.84 -4.07 -5.14
C ILE A 210 8.69 -2.81 -5.06
N VAL A 211 8.39 -1.97 -4.08
CA VAL A 211 9.22 -0.84 -3.68
C VAL A 211 9.54 -0.93 -2.19
N THR A 212 10.80 -0.71 -1.84
CA THR A 212 11.25 -0.47 -0.47
C THR A 212 11.94 0.88 -0.40
N ALA A 213 11.74 1.60 0.70
CA ALA A 213 12.37 2.89 0.92
C ALA A 213 12.54 3.15 2.42
N GLU A 214 13.56 3.90 2.79
CA GLU A 214 13.82 4.26 4.19
C GLU A 214 13.42 5.72 4.45
N LYS A 215 12.84 5.99 5.62
CA LYS A 215 12.54 7.35 6.05
C LYS A 215 13.82 8.09 6.35
N THR A 216 14.00 9.26 5.74
CA THR A 216 15.18 10.11 5.93
C THR A 216 15.37 10.50 7.40
N TYR A 217 16.60 10.47 7.89
CA TYR A 217 16.98 11.12 9.15
C TYR A 217 16.91 12.63 8.97
N ASN A 218 16.11 13.32 9.78
CA ASN A 218 16.09 14.80 9.78
C ASN A 218 17.31 15.33 10.54
N ASN A 219 18.43 15.58 9.85
CA ASN A 219 19.63 16.19 10.43
C ASN A 219 19.47 17.69 10.77
N LYS A 220 18.27 18.27 10.68
CA LYS A 220 18.06 19.71 10.96
C LYS A 220 18.06 20.12 12.44
N LEU A 221 18.36 19.21 13.37
CA LEU A 221 18.40 19.52 14.81
C LEU A 221 19.83 19.57 15.39
N GLN A 222 20.89 19.49 14.57
CA GLN A 222 22.28 19.55 15.08
C GLN A 222 23.03 20.88 14.79
N ASP A 223 22.44 21.82 14.05
CA ASP A 223 23.11 23.11 13.75
C ASP A 223 22.59 24.27 14.63
N GLY A 224 22.24 23.97 15.86
CA GLY A 224 21.74 24.95 16.84
C GLY A 224 22.40 24.82 18.20
N TYR A 225 23.73 24.97 18.26
CA TYR A 225 24.45 25.39 19.48
C TYR A 225 25.58 26.34 19.12
#